data_654f793b3b879e5d1d99b79692bebdcf
#
_entry.id   654f793b3b879e5d1d99b79692bebdcf
#
_cell.length_a   1.000
_cell.length_b   1.000
_cell.length_c   1.000
_cell.angle_alpha   90.00
_cell.angle_beta   90.00
_cell.angle_gamma   90.00
#
_symmetry.space_group_name_H-M   'P 1'
#
loop_
_entity.id
_entity.type
_entity.pdbx_description
1 polymer ?
#
loop_
_entity_poly.entity_id
_entity_poly.type
_entity_poly.pdbx_seq_one_letter_code
_entity_poly.pdbx_strand_id
1 'polypeptide(L)'
;MLGHRGTSACLLRLFVPFVFALTLAQAQRLGVIGDWGADTRGRAQVAALLRKEHAQSPLTALLTTGDNFYPRGRVVEAYLQDLPPVPLYPAFGNHDAPNLEAQLRRFGLERPHYRVRFGGLEVFVLYTEGDLRTQRAWLEEALQSSTAPLKALLLHRPLYSSGLHGGSPALRSLLEPLLRRHGVALVLAGHDHHYER
;
A
#
# COMPACT_ATOMS: atom_id res chain seq x y z
N MET A 1 -86.61 -3.95 -7.24
CA MET A 1 -85.51 -4.63 -8.02
C MET A 1 -84.37 -3.63 -8.13
N LEU A 2 -83.37 -3.78 -7.27
CA LEU A 2 -82.25 -2.86 -7.19
C LEU A 2 -81.02 -3.65 -7.73
N GLY A 3 -80.49 -3.18 -8.86
CA GLY A 3 -79.33 -3.78 -9.51
C GLY A 3 -78.02 -3.24 -8.87
N HIS A 4 -77.21 -4.13 -8.33
CA HIS A 4 -75.83 -3.84 -7.89
C HIS A 4 -74.93 -3.82 -9.10
N ARG A 5 -74.27 -2.66 -9.34
CA ARG A 5 -73.13 -2.55 -10.28
C ARG A 5 -71.84 -2.74 -9.46
N GLY A 6 -71.14 -3.84 -9.72
CA GLY A 6 -69.82 -4.09 -9.20
C GLY A 6 -68.77 -3.32 -9.99
N THR A 7 -68.04 -2.44 -9.31
CA THR A 7 -66.86 -1.76 -9.87
C THR A 7 -65.61 -2.63 -9.66
N SER A 8 -65.10 -3.19 -10.76
CA SER A 8 -63.81 -3.87 -10.78
C SER A 8 -62.67 -2.85 -10.75
N ALA A 9 -61.95 -2.76 -9.64
CA ALA A 9 -60.75 -1.97 -9.52
C ALA A 9 -59.57 -2.75 -10.19
N CYS A 10 -59.07 -2.24 -11.31
CA CYS A 10 -57.89 -2.76 -12.01
C CYS A 10 -56.65 -2.29 -11.26
N LEU A 11 -55.99 -3.19 -10.52
CA LEU A 11 -54.70 -2.91 -9.85
C LEU A 11 -53.59 -2.94 -10.88
N LEU A 12 -53.15 -1.76 -11.32
CA LEU A 12 -51.98 -1.59 -12.16
C LEU A 12 -50.74 -1.83 -11.31
N ARG A 13 -50.12 -3.03 -11.45
CA ARG A 13 -48.83 -3.34 -10.81
C ARG A 13 -47.70 -2.64 -11.60
N LEU A 14 -47.20 -1.55 -11.02
CA LEU A 14 -45.96 -0.92 -11.50
C LEU A 14 -44.78 -1.89 -11.28
N PHE A 15 -44.28 -2.43 -12.35
CA PHE A 15 -43.01 -3.19 -12.37
C PHE A 15 -41.88 -2.17 -12.42
N VAL A 16 -41.23 -1.91 -11.27
CA VAL A 16 -39.99 -1.12 -11.23
C VAL A 16 -38.82 -2.06 -11.58
N PRO A 17 -38.16 -1.91 -12.73
CA PRO A 17 -36.99 -2.73 -13.01
C PRO A 17 -35.85 -2.34 -12.07
N PHE A 18 -35.45 -3.26 -11.21
CA PHE A 18 -34.23 -3.12 -10.42
C PHE A 18 -33.03 -3.24 -11.35
N VAL A 19 -32.48 -2.12 -11.78
CA VAL A 19 -31.23 -2.11 -12.55
C VAL A 19 -30.09 -2.38 -11.56
N PHE A 20 -29.61 -3.60 -11.52
CA PHE A 20 -28.35 -3.94 -10.87
C PHE A 20 -27.22 -3.29 -11.69
N ALA A 21 -26.71 -2.15 -11.23
CA ALA A 21 -25.45 -1.63 -11.73
C ALA A 21 -24.33 -2.56 -11.23
N LEU A 22 -23.85 -3.46 -12.07
CA LEU A 22 -22.59 -4.15 -11.85
C LEU A 22 -21.48 -3.08 -11.93
N THR A 23 -21.06 -2.57 -10.81
CA THR A 23 -19.78 -1.85 -10.72
C THR A 23 -18.68 -2.88 -10.94
N LEU A 24 -18.12 -2.90 -12.14
CA LEU A 24 -16.88 -3.61 -12.41
C LEU A 24 -15.83 -3.03 -11.45
N ALA A 25 -15.41 -3.83 -10.47
CA ALA A 25 -14.31 -3.47 -9.58
C ALA A 25 -13.07 -3.26 -10.47
N GLN A 26 -12.66 -2.02 -10.65
CA GLN A 26 -11.47 -1.71 -11.43
C GLN A 26 -10.27 -2.34 -10.73
N ALA A 27 -9.51 -3.16 -11.47
CA ALA A 27 -8.33 -3.82 -10.94
C ALA A 27 -7.33 -2.75 -10.46
N GLN A 28 -6.91 -2.84 -9.20
CA GLN A 28 -5.93 -1.93 -8.63
C GLN A 28 -4.54 -2.35 -9.13
N ARG A 29 -3.84 -1.44 -9.79
CA ARG A 29 -2.47 -1.66 -10.27
C ARG A 29 -1.53 -0.79 -9.45
N LEU A 30 -0.69 -1.41 -8.63
CA LEU A 30 0.26 -0.73 -7.77
C LEU A 30 1.68 -0.91 -8.31
N GLY A 31 2.45 0.17 -8.37
CA GLY A 31 3.89 0.10 -8.58
C GLY A 31 4.60 -0.05 -7.23
N VAL A 32 5.67 -0.84 -7.19
CA VAL A 32 6.51 -0.99 -5.99
C VAL A 32 7.96 -0.74 -6.36
N ILE A 33 8.62 0.15 -5.64
CA ILE A 33 10.06 0.44 -5.77
C ILE A 33 10.70 0.51 -4.39
N GLY A 34 12.00 0.26 -4.31
CA GLY A 34 12.75 0.39 -3.06
C GLY A 34 14.12 0.96 -3.31
N ASP A 35 14.73 1.52 -2.25
CA ASP A 35 16.14 1.96 -2.25
C ASP A 35 16.46 2.87 -3.47
N TRP A 36 15.51 3.72 -3.81
CA TRP A 36 15.46 4.40 -5.11
C TRP A 36 16.02 5.83 -5.11
N GLY A 37 16.20 6.42 -3.94
CA GLY A 37 16.45 7.85 -3.77
C GLY A 37 17.91 8.30 -3.92
N ALA A 38 18.72 7.61 -4.73
CA ALA A 38 20.09 8.02 -5.03
C ALA A 38 20.19 8.72 -6.40
N ASP A 39 21.14 9.66 -6.53
CA ASP A 39 21.40 10.31 -7.81
C ASP A 39 22.21 9.38 -8.73
N THR A 40 21.53 8.47 -9.35
CA THR A 40 22.11 7.47 -10.22
C THR A 40 21.37 7.33 -11.54
N ARG A 41 22.08 6.88 -12.56
CA ARG A 41 21.48 6.52 -13.86
C ARG A 41 20.39 5.44 -13.68
N GLY A 42 20.60 4.49 -12.75
CA GLY A 42 19.63 3.42 -12.46
C GLY A 42 18.31 3.99 -11.95
N ARG A 43 18.33 4.96 -11.02
CA ARG A 43 17.11 5.65 -10.55
C ARG A 43 16.34 6.27 -11.71
N ALA A 44 17.02 7.04 -12.57
CA ALA A 44 16.39 7.70 -13.71
C ALA A 44 15.76 6.69 -14.68
N GLN A 45 16.42 5.56 -14.93
CA GLN A 45 15.92 4.48 -15.77
C GLN A 45 14.67 3.82 -15.18
N VAL A 46 14.65 3.54 -13.87
CA VAL A 46 13.48 2.98 -13.17
C VAL A 46 12.30 3.96 -13.20
N ALA A 47 12.55 5.24 -12.95
CA ALA A 47 11.51 6.28 -13.04
C ALA A 47 10.91 6.38 -14.46
N ALA A 48 11.76 6.34 -15.49
CA ALA A 48 11.31 6.34 -16.88
C ALA A 48 10.49 5.09 -17.24
N LEU A 49 10.88 3.92 -16.73
CA LEU A 49 10.13 2.67 -16.89
C LEU A 49 8.76 2.77 -16.23
N LEU A 50 8.69 3.26 -14.99
CA LEU A 50 7.42 3.43 -14.27
C LEU A 50 6.47 4.38 -15.01
N ARG A 51 6.97 5.49 -15.59
CA ARG A 51 6.15 6.39 -16.41
C ARG A 51 5.65 5.70 -17.68
N LYS A 52 6.50 4.92 -18.34
CA LYS A 52 6.10 4.13 -19.52
C LYS A 52 5.00 3.14 -19.17
N GLU A 53 5.17 2.39 -18.09
CA GLU A 53 4.19 1.43 -17.60
C GLU A 53 2.87 2.10 -17.21
N HIS A 54 2.95 3.26 -16.55
CA HIS A 54 1.77 4.05 -16.20
C HIS A 54 1.02 4.55 -17.43
N ALA A 55 1.74 4.98 -18.47
CA ALA A 55 1.14 5.47 -19.73
C ALA A 55 0.42 4.35 -20.51
N GLN A 56 0.94 3.12 -20.44
CA GLN A 56 0.32 1.96 -21.11
C GLN A 56 -0.88 1.42 -20.33
N SER A 57 -0.77 1.37 -19.01
CA SER A 57 -1.81 0.91 -18.11
C SER A 57 -1.69 1.69 -16.79
N PRO A 58 -2.64 2.58 -16.46
CA PRO A 58 -2.52 3.48 -15.34
C PRO A 58 -2.27 2.77 -14.02
N LEU A 59 -1.26 3.22 -13.28
CA LEU A 59 -1.03 2.84 -11.89
C LEU A 59 -2.02 3.58 -10.99
N THR A 60 -2.55 2.92 -9.99
CA THR A 60 -3.40 3.51 -8.95
C THR A 60 -2.55 4.29 -7.95
N ALA A 61 -1.39 3.75 -7.58
CA ALA A 61 -0.46 4.33 -6.63
C ALA A 61 0.95 3.72 -6.77
N LEU A 62 1.92 4.35 -6.12
CA LEU A 62 3.25 3.80 -5.88
C LEU A 62 3.44 3.50 -4.38
N LEU A 63 4.02 2.35 -4.08
CA LEU A 63 4.53 1.98 -2.76
C LEU A 63 6.05 2.04 -2.78
N THR A 64 6.69 2.53 -1.73
CA THR A 64 8.15 2.44 -1.62
C THR A 64 8.56 1.65 -0.39
N THR A 65 9.57 0.78 -0.55
CA THR A 65 10.06 -0.07 0.55
C THR A 65 11.11 0.62 1.41
N GLY A 66 11.22 1.95 1.34
CA GLY A 66 12.16 2.74 2.14
C GLY A 66 13.41 3.16 1.37
N ASP A 67 14.28 3.86 2.10
CA ASP A 67 15.44 4.54 1.55
C ASP A 67 15.07 5.43 0.36
N ASN A 68 14.12 6.33 0.68
CA ASN A 68 13.51 7.23 -0.31
C ASN A 68 14.46 8.33 -0.77
N PHE A 69 15.44 8.70 0.06
CA PHE A 69 16.42 9.75 -0.26
C PHE A 69 17.78 9.46 0.37
N TYR A 70 18.77 9.16 -0.46
CA TYR A 70 20.17 9.00 -0.04
C TYR A 70 20.91 10.34 0.02
N PRO A 71 21.99 10.47 0.86
CA PRO A 71 22.45 9.45 1.81
C PRO A 71 21.81 9.56 3.20
N ARG A 72 21.05 10.64 3.48
CA ARG A 72 20.57 10.98 4.82
C ARG A 72 19.10 11.45 4.84
N GLY A 73 18.27 10.98 3.94
CA GLY A 73 16.84 11.23 3.91
C GLY A 73 16.43 12.68 3.54
N ARG A 74 17.33 13.48 2.95
CA ARG A 74 16.99 14.83 2.52
C ARG A 74 16.08 14.77 1.30
N VAL A 75 14.89 15.33 1.41
CA VAL A 75 13.92 15.34 0.29
C VAL A 75 14.52 16.05 -0.93
N VAL A 76 14.42 15.38 -2.07
CA VAL A 76 14.83 15.91 -3.39
C VAL A 76 13.60 15.90 -4.29
N GLU A 77 12.98 17.08 -4.47
CA GLU A 77 11.73 17.21 -5.24
C GLU A 77 11.86 16.74 -6.68
N ALA A 78 13.02 16.93 -7.32
CA ALA A 78 13.27 16.47 -8.67
C ALA A 78 13.09 14.95 -8.81
N TYR A 79 13.45 14.15 -7.78
CA TYR A 79 13.26 12.71 -7.82
C TYR A 79 11.78 12.32 -7.79
N LEU A 80 10.98 13.06 -7.02
CA LEU A 80 9.53 12.85 -6.96
C LEU A 80 8.85 13.25 -8.27
N GLN A 81 9.32 14.32 -8.92
CA GLN A 81 8.81 14.77 -10.22
C GLN A 81 9.13 13.80 -11.37
N ASP A 82 10.17 12.99 -11.20
CA ASP A 82 10.54 11.95 -12.17
C ASP A 82 9.58 10.74 -12.11
N LEU A 83 8.82 10.56 -11.05
CA LEU A 83 7.88 9.45 -10.90
C LEU A 83 6.56 9.73 -11.66
N PRO A 84 5.75 8.69 -11.94
CA PRO A 84 4.38 8.90 -12.42
C PRO A 84 3.56 9.77 -11.46
N PRO A 85 2.64 10.62 -11.97
CA PRO A 85 1.84 11.54 -11.15
C PRO A 85 0.69 10.81 -10.42
N VAL A 86 1.03 9.87 -9.56
CA VAL A 86 0.09 9.08 -8.74
C VAL A 86 0.44 9.22 -7.26
N PRO A 87 -0.51 8.96 -6.34
CA PRO A 87 -0.22 8.94 -4.91
C PRO A 87 0.96 8.01 -4.58
N LEU A 88 1.85 8.46 -3.69
CA LEU A 88 2.99 7.70 -3.21
C LEU A 88 2.83 7.41 -1.72
N TYR A 89 2.99 6.14 -1.35
CA TYR A 89 2.86 5.64 0.02
C TYR A 89 4.19 5.01 0.47
N PRO A 90 5.04 5.76 1.20
CA PRO A 90 6.37 5.31 1.54
C PRO A 90 6.43 4.48 2.82
N ALA A 91 7.21 3.39 2.84
CA ALA A 91 7.93 3.00 4.02
C ALA A 91 9.19 3.86 4.16
N PHE A 92 9.83 3.81 5.33
CA PHE A 92 11.05 4.58 5.60
C PHE A 92 12.16 3.63 6.04
N GLY A 93 13.36 3.85 5.49
CA GLY A 93 14.54 3.05 5.77
C GLY A 93 15.57 3.78 6.64
N ASN A 94 16.71 3.14 6.81
CA ASN A 94 17.78 3.66 7.65
C ASN A 94 18.40 4.95 7.10
N HIS A 95 18.43 5.13 5.77
CA HIS A 95 18.88 6.39 5.17
C HIS A 95 17.87 7.52 5.34
N ASP A 96 16.58 7.21 5.53
CA ASP A 96 15.54 8.21 5.76
C ASP A 96 15.53 8.72 7.21
N ALA A 97 15.96 7.90 8.17
CA ALA A 97 15.90 8.18 9.60
C ALA A 97 16.45 9.57 10.02
N PRO A 98 17.59 10.06 9.49
CA PRO A 98 18.13 11.35 9.89
C PRO A 98 17.26 12.56 9.53
N ASN A 99 16.33 12.43 8.57
CA ASN A 99 15.43 13.49 8.12
C ASN A 99 13.97 13.01 8.04
N LEU A 100 13.58 12.04 8.86
CA LEU A 100 12.26 11.42 8.88
C LEU A 100 11.14 12.46 9.00
N GLU A 101 11.25 13.41 9.92
CA GLU A 101 10.25 14.46 10.15
C GLU A 101 9.96 15.31 8.90
N ALA A 102 11.01 15.63 8.12
CA ALA A 102 10.83 16.37 6.89
C ALA A 102 10.11 15.54 5.83
N GLN A 103 10.39 14.25 5.77
CA GLN A 103 9.71 13.33 4.86
C GLN A 103 8.25 13.11 5.27
N LEU A 104 7.96 12.91 6.57
CA LEU A 104 6.59 12.80 7.07
C LEU A 104 5.76 14.01 6.65
N ARG A 105 6.28 15.22 6.87
CA ARG A 105 5.60 16.45 6.43
C ARG A 105 5.41 16.50 4.92
N ARG A 106 6.44 16.11 4.15
CA ARG A 106 6.37 16.11 2.68
C ARG A 106 5.30 15.16 2.13
N PHE A 107 5.13 14.01 2.77
CA PHE A 107 4.14 12.99 2.37
C PHE A 107 2.80 13.13 3.09
N GLY A 108 2.62 14.14 3.95
CA GLY A 108 1.38 14.37 4.69
C GLY A 108 1.07 13.28 5.71
N LEU A 109 2.10 12.68 6.32
CA LEU A 109 1.98 11.61 7.30
C LEU A 109 2.25 12.13 8.71
N GLU A 110 1.43 11.72 9.68
CA GLU A 110 1.63 12.04 11.10
C GLU A 110 2.67 11.13 11.77
N ARG A 111 2.80 9.90 11.27
CA ARG A 111 3.70 8.87 11.81
C ARG A 111 4.23 7.96 10.70
N PRO A 112 5.36 7.28 10.92
CA PRO A 112 5.99 6.47 9.87
C PRO A 112 5.38 5.06 9.72
N HIS A 113 4.41 4.68 10.55
CA HIS A 113 3.65 3.46 10.43
C HIS A 113 2.16 3.78 10.27
N TYR A 114 1.52 3.17 9.31
CA TYR A 114 0.13 3.45 8.95
C TYR A 114 -0.45 2.31 8.12
N ARG A 115 -1.72 2.41 7.77
CA ARG A 115 -2.36 1.51 6.83
C ARG A 115 -3.06 2.28 5.71
N VAL A 116 -3.14 1.66 4.55
CA VAL A 116 -3.83 2.20 3.38
C VAL A 116 -4.55 1.09 2.64
N ARG A 117 -5.72 1.41 2.06
CA ARG A 117 -6.56 0.43 1.38
C ARG A 117 -6.72 0.74 -0.11
N PHE A 118 -6.55 -0.28 -0.93
CA PHE A 118 -6.74 -0.26 -2.37
C PHE A 118 -7.77 -1.34 -2.75
N GLY A 119 -9.05 -0.97 -2.78
CA GLY A 119 -10.12 -1.94 -3.02
C GLY A 119 -10.11 -3.10 -2.02
N GLY A 120 -9.83 -4.30 -2.52
CA GLY A 120 -9.74 -5.53 -1.69
C GLY A 120 -8.40 -5.74 -0.99
N LEU A 121 -7.38 -4.94 -1.27
CA LEU A 121 -6.06 -5.03 -0.63
C LEU A 121 -5.90 -3.97 0.45
N GLU A 122 -5.46 -4.35 1.64
CA GLU A 122 -5.00 -3.42 2.69
C GLU A 122 -3.51 -3.63 2.94
N VAL A 123 -2.75 -2.54 2.86
CA VAL A 123 -1.30 -2.51 3.07
C VAL A 123 -1.02 -1.88 4.43
N PHE A 124 -0.30 -2.60 5.27
CA PHE A 124 0.18 -2.15 6.58
C PHE A 124 1.63 -1.78 6.45
N VAL A 125 1.98 -0.56 6.80
CA VAL A 125 3.34 -0.02 6.69
C VAL A 125 3.97 0.04 8.06
N LEU A 126 5.19 -0.49 8.21
CA LEU A 126 5.99 -0.40 9.43
C LEU A 126 7.29 0.34 9.19
N TYR A 127 7.79 0.98 10.25
CA TYR A 127 9.08 1.66 10.29
C TYR A 127 10.08 0.83 11.09
N THR A 128 11.00 0.17 10.40
CA THR A 128 11.93 -0.81 11.01
C THR A 128 13.04 -0.19 11.84
N GLU A 129 13.26 1.14 11.72
CA GLU A 129 14.28 1.88 12.50
C GLU A 129 13.70 2.49 13.80
N GLY A 130 12.41 2.26 14.10
CA GLY A 130 11.72 2.79 15.27
C GLY A 130 11.41 1.73 16.32
N ASP A 131 10.56 2.10 17.30
CA ASP A 131 10.08 1.16 18.32
C ASP A 131 9.12 0.12 17.73
N LEU A 132 9.68 -1.03 17.42
CA LEU A 132 8.94 -2.15 16.83
C LEU A 132 7.97 -2.83 17.79
N ARG A 133 8.14 -2.70 19.10
CA ARG A 133 7.21 -3.30 20.07
C ARG A 133 5.88 -2.57 20.08
N THR A 134 5.94 -1.24 20.13
CA THR A 134 4.74 -0.39 20.02
C THR A 134 4.06 -0.57 18.68
N GLN A 135 4.83 -0.61 17.58
CA GLN A 135 4.30 -0.83 16.25
C GLN A 135 3.68 -2.21 16.07
N ARG A 136 4.23 -3.25 16.71
CA ARG A 136 3.63 -4.60 16.72
C ARG A 136 2.25 -4.60 17.36
N ALA A 137 2.10 -3.93 18.50
CA ALA A 137 0.79 -3.84 19.18
C ALA A 137 -0.23 -3.12 18.29
N TRP A 138 0.16 -1.99 17.68
CA TRP A 138 -0.66 -1.29 16.70
C TRP A 138 -1.01 -2.18 15.48
N LEU A 139 -0.04 -2.93 14.95
CA LEU A 139 -0.26 -3.82 13.80
C LEU A 139 -1.26 -4.93 14.14
N GLU A 140 -1.17 -5.52 15.34
CA GLU A 140 -2.10 -6.55 15.79
C GLU A 140 -3.53 -6.03 15.84
N GLU A 141 -3.76 -4.85 16.42
CA GLU A 141 -5.06 -4.19 16.46
C GLU A 141 -5.57 -3.84 15.05
N ALA A 142 -4.68 -3.29 14.21
CA ALA A 142 -5.01 -2.93 12.84
C ALA A 142 -5.38 -4.16 11.98
N LEU A 143 -4.66 -5.29 12.14
CA LEU A 143 -4.97 -6.54 11.46
C LEU A 143 -6.28 -7.17 11.94
N GLN A 144 -6.57 -7.11 13.26
CA GLN A 144 -7.82 -7.59 13.84
C GLN A 144 -9.03 -6.83 13.30
N SER A 145 -8.90 -5.52 13.15
CA SER A 145 -9.98 -4.64 12.64
C SER A 145 -10.13 -4.68 11.11
N SER A 146 -9.19 -5.28 10.41
CA SER A 146 -9.19 -5.32 8.94
C SER A 146 -10.22 -6.29 8.37
N THR A 147 -11.08 -5.79 7.51
CA THR A 147 -12.04 -6.57 6.72
C THR A 147 -11.56 -6.84 5.29
N ALA A 148 -10.32 -6.46 4.96
CA ALA A 148 -9.76 -6.66 3.63
C ALA A 148 -9.53 -8.14 3.34
N PRO A 149 -9.98 -8.67 2.18
CA PRO A 149 -9.72 -10.06 1.81
C PRO A 149 -8.24 -10.33 1.53
N LEU A 150 -7.47 -9.31 1.13
CA LEU A 150 -6.02 -9.39 0.95
C LEU A 150 -5.33 -8.41 1.87
N LYS A 151 -4.27 -8.88 2.54
CA LYS A 151 -3.45 -8.08 3.43
C LYS A 151 -1.99 -8.19 3.03
N ALA A 152 -1.30 -7.06 2.99
CA ALA A 152 0.14 -6.99 2.74
C ALA A 152 0.83 -6.17 3.84
N LEU A 153 2.07 -6.54 4.13
CA LEU A 153 2.98 -5.75 4.97
C LEU A 153 4.02 -5.07 4.08
N LEU A 154 4.29 -3.81 4.35
CA LEU A 154 5.32 -3.01 3.69
C LEU A 154 6.29 -2.49 4.74
N LEU A 155 7.58 -2.75 4.59
CA LEU A 155 8.62 -2.33 5.52
C LEU A 155 9.95 -2.19 4.79
N HIS A 156 10.97 -1.64 5.46
CA HIS A 156 12.29 -1.50 4.84
C HIS A 156 13.16 -2.73 5.05
N ARG A 157 13.50 -3.07 6.31
CA ARG A 157 14.39 -4.23 6.56
C ARG A 157 13.63 -5.54 6.36
N PRO A 158 14.18 -6.48 5.54
CA PRO A 158 13.50 -7.73 5.23
C PRO A 158 13.47 -8.71 6.42
N LEU A 159 12.42 -9.52 6.49
CA LEU A 159 12.36 -10.66 7.40
C LEU A 159 13.34 -11.75 6.94
N TYR A 160 13.37 -11.97 5.64
CA TYR A 160 14.23 -12.94 4.95
C TYR A 160 14.95 -12.25 3.82
N SER A 161 16.21 -12.52 3.63
CA SER A 161 17.01 -12.09 2.49
C SER A 161 18.22 -12.99 2.34
N SER A 162 18.57 -13.31 1.12
CA SER A 162 19.84 -13.93 0.74
C SER A 162 20.92 -12.91 0.36
N GLY A 163 20.59 -11.62 0.41
CA GLY A 163 21.50 -10.52 0.08
C GLY A 163 22.56 -10.24 1.13
N LEU A 164 23.35 -9.19 0.89
CA LEU A 164 24.54 -8.85 1.69
C LEU A 164 24.18 -8.51 3.16
N HIS A 165 23.05 -7.83 3.40
CA HIS A 165 22.62 -7.45 4.75
C HIS A 165 21.90 -8.58 5.47
N GLY A 166 21.38 -9.55 4.72
CA GLY A 166 20.62 -10.68 5.23
C GLY A 166 19.26 -10.34 5.81
N GLY A 167 18.48 -11.37 6.12
CA GLY A 167 17.21 -11.22 6.81
C GLY A 167 17.36 -10.96 8.30
N SER A 168 16.33 -10.43 8.94
CA SER A 168 16.33 -10.11 10.37
C SER A 168 15.64 -11.20 11.20
N PRO A 169 16.38 -12.02 11.97
CA PRO A 169 15.80 -13.01 12.89
C PRO A 169 14.89 -12.36 13.94
N ALA A 170 15.25 -11.15 14.41
CA ALA A 170 14.45 -10.42 15.38
C ALA A 170 13.09 -10.00 14.80
N LEU A 171 13.05 -9.49 13.57
CA LEU A 171 11.79 -9.18 12.88
C LEU A 171 10.95 -10.43 12.63
N ARG A 172 11.57 -11.55 12.24
CA ARG A 172 10.86 -12.82 12.07
C ARG A 172 10.18 -13.24 13.36
N SER A 173 10.93 -13.34 14.45
CA SER A 173 10.39 -13.74 15.76
C SER A 173 9.26 -12.81 16.23
N LEU A 174 9.37 -11.51 15.95
CA LEU A 174 8.40 -10.51 16.37
C LEU A 174 7.12 -10.51 15.55
N LEU A 175 7.24 -10.62 14.22
CA LEU A 175 6.16 -10.34 13.29
C LEU A 175 5.55 -11.60 12.67
N GLU A 176 6.34 -12.61 12.32
CA GLU A 176 5.87 -13.75 11.54
C GLU A 176 4.69 -14.50 12.17
N PRO A 177 4.66 -14.77 13.50
CA PRO A 177 3.51 -15.42 14.12
C PRO A 177 2.21 -14.61 13.98
N LEU A 178 2.34 -13.26 14.03
CA LEU A 178 1.23 -12.35 13.87
C LEU A 178 0.73 -12.35 12.43
N LEU A 179 1.65 -12.22 11.47
CA LEU A 179 1.32 -12.20 10.04
C LEU A 179 0.61 -13.47 9.60
N ARG A 180 1.09 -14.64 10.04
CA ARG A 180 0.46 -15.95 9.78
C ARG A 180 -0.94 -16.05 10.38
N ARG A 181 -1.10 -15.64 11.65
CA ARG A 181 -2.40 -15.67 12.36
C ARG A 181 -3.46 -14.86 11.62
N HIS A 182 -3.11 -13.71 11.07
CA HIS A 182 -4.05 -12.79 10.42
C HIS A 182 -4.11 -12.94 8.90
N GLY A 183 -3.44 -13.95 8.32
CA GLY A 183 -3.49 -14.24 6.89
C GLY A 183 -2.89 -13.13 6.02
N VAL A 184 -1.78 -12.52 6.47
CA VAL A 184 -1.03 -11.57 5.62
C VAL A 184 -0.37 -12.37 4.49
N ALA A 185 -0.78 -12.09 3.26
CA ALA A 185 -0.42 -12.87 2.09
C ALA A 185 0.90 -12.43 1.43
N LEU A 186 1.33 -11.18 1.67
CA LEU A 186 2.49 -10.59 1.01
C LEU A 186 3.28 -9.72 1.99
N VAL A 187 4.60 -9.82 1.96
CA VAL A 187 5.52 -8.90 2.63
C VAL A 187 6.43 -8.29 1.57
N LEU A 188 6.47 -6.97 1.51
CA LEU A 188 7.30 -6.18 0.61
C LEU A 188 8.39 -5.50 1.43
N ALA A 189 9.65 -5.71 1.06
CA ALA A 189 10.80 -5.16 1.76
C ALA A 189 11.85 -4.63 0.76
N GLY A 190 12.78 -3.80 1.26
CA GLY A 190 13.93 -3.26 0.57
C GLY A 190 15.24 -3.60 1.29
N HIS A 191 16.12 -2.63 1.45
CA HIS A 191 17.39 -2.69 2.18
C HIS A 191 18.48 -3.46 1.45
N ASP A 192 18.22 -4.67 0.99
CA ASP A 192 19.11 -5.39 0.09
C ASP A 192 18.78 -5.03 -1.37
N HIS A 193 19.76 -4.53 -2.10
CA HIS A 193 19.59 -3.97 -3.45
C HIS A 193 19.53 -5.08 -4.51
N HIS A 194 18.59 -6.02 -4.35
CA HIS A 194 18.36 -7.10 -5.32
C HIS A 194 16.90 -7.51 -5.35
N TYR A 195 16.52 -8.31 -6.33
CA TYR A 195 15.20 -8.92 -6.41
C TYR A 195 15.24 -10.35 -5.91
N GLU A 196 14.44 -10.67 -4.92
CA GLU A 196 14.25 -12.01 -4.35
C GLU A 196 12.77 -12.26 -4.08
N ARG A 197 12.33 -13.52 -4.29
CA ARG A 197 10.97 -13.94 -4.02
C ARG A 197 10.93 -15.37 -3.49
#